data_09a0f8e33830cec533317936690aacc6
#
_entry.id   09a0f8e33830cec533317936690aacc6
#
_cell.length_a   1.000
_cell.length_b   1.000
_cell.length_c   1.000
_cell.angle_alpha   90.00
_cell.angle_beta   90.00
_cell.angle_gamma   90.00
#
_symmetry.space_group_name_H-M   'P 1'
#
loop_
_entity.id
_entity.type
_entity.pdbx_description
1 polymer ?
#
loop_
_entity_poly.entity_id
_entity_poly.type
_entity_poly.pdbx_seq_one_letter_code
_entity_poly.pdbx_strand_id
1 'polypeptide(L)'
;MFENQPKGLWILSLANTGERFGYYTMLAVFALFLGENFGFSAGTASEIYTWFLTAVYFLPLIGGMAADKWGYNKMVVIGIFIMFLGYLFLSIPLGSGTTAIAAMGAALLLVGLGTGFFKGNLQVMIGDLYSDPRYAGQRDSGFSLFYMXXXXLLQQRL
;
A
#
# COMPACT_ATOMS: atom_id res chain seq x y z
N MET A 1 18.48 19.84 3.86
CA MET A 1 17.55 18.74 3.49
C MET A 1 16.34 18.69 4.42
N PHE A 2 16.52 18.64 5.75
CA PHE A 2 15.39 18.52 6.70
C PHE A 2 14.72 19.85 7.06
N GLU A 3 15.41 20.96 6.89
CA GLU A 3 14.92 22.29 7.28
C GLU A 3 13.90 22.83 6.29
N ASN A 4 12.91 23.55 6.83
CA ASN A 4 11.88 24.27 6.05
C ASN A 4 11.03 23.36 5.15
N GLN A 5 10.83 22.09 5.52
CA GLN A 5 9.93 21.20 4.78
C GLN A 5 8.48 21.42 5.22
N PRO A 6 7.50 21.30 4.30
CA PRO A 6 6.09 21.43 4.68
C PRO A 6 5.69 20.32 5.68
N LYS A 7 4.88 20.67 6.68
CA LYS A 7 4.45 19.73 7.72
C LYS A 7 3.72 18.51 7.14
N GLY A 8 3.00 18.71 6.04
CA GLY A 8 2.30 17.63 5.33
C GLY A 8 3.23 16.52 4.88
N LEU A 9 4.49 16.85 4.52
CA LEU A 9 5.47 15.85 4.09
C LEU A 9 5.65 14.76 5.16
N TRP A 10 5.78 15.15 6.42
CA TRP A 10 6.02 14.20 7.51
C TRP A 10 4.83 13.28 7.74
N ILE A 11 3.61 13.83 7.65
CA ILE A 11 2.37 13.05 7.79
C ILE A 11 2.25 12.04 6.66
N LEU A 12 2.46 12.48 5.41
CA LEU A 12 2.37 11.61 4.24
C LEU A 12 3.48 10.55 4.23
N SER A 13 4.69 10.91 4.68
CA SER A 13 5.83 9.97 4.79
C SER A 13 5.56 8.90 5.85
N LEU A 14 5.01 9.28 7.01
CA LEU A 14 4.63 8.33 8.06
C LEU A 14 3.52 7.40 7.59
N ALA A 15 2.52 7.95 6.89
CA ALA A 15 1.43 7.14 6.32
C ALA A 15 1.99 6.11 5.32
N ASN A 16 2.91 6.54 4.44
CA ASN A 16 3.57 5.66 3.48
C ASN A 16 4.38 4.56 4.19
N THR A 17 5.13 4.95 5.23
CA THR A 17 5.96 4.04 6.01
C THR A 17 5.08 2.97 6.69
N GLY A 18 3.98 3.39 7.31
CA GLY A 18 3.03 2.47 7.95
C GLY A 18 2.40 1.50 6.96
N GLU A 19 1.96 2.00 5.80
CA GLU A 19 1.38 1.16 4.74
C GLU A 19 2.43 0.16 4.23
N ARG A 20 3.64 0.61 3.94
CA ARG A 20 4.72 -0.27 3.48
C ARG A 20 5.06 -1.34 4.51
N PHE A 21 5.12 -0.96 5.78
CA PHE A 21 5.38 -1.92 6.87
C PHE A 21 4.32 -3.02 6.89
N GLY A 22 3.04 -2.66 6.89
CA GLY A 22 1.93 -3.63 6.89
C GLY A 22 1.98 -4.54 5.66
N TYR A 23 2.17 -3.94 4.49
CA TYR A 23 2.23 -4.65 3.21
C TYR A 23 3.37 -5.68 3.18
N TYR A 24 4.60 -5.27 3.52
CA TYR A 24 5.74 -6.18 3.49
C TYR A 24 5.67 -7.25 4.58
N THR A 25 5.09 -6.93 5.75
CA THR A 25 4.86 -7.91 6.80
C THR A 25 3.89 -9.00 6.31
N MET A 26 2.80 -8.60 5.68
CA MET A 26 1.84 -9.54 5.10
C MET A 26 2.50 -10.39 4.01
N LEU A 27 3.24 -9.77 3.08
CA LEU A 27 3.91 -10.52 2.01
C LEU A 27 4.92 -11.54 2.53
N ALA A 28 5.62 -11.21 3.62
CA ALA A 28 6.65 -12.09 4.19
C ALA A 28 6.07 -13.43 4.67
N VAL A 29 4.82 -13.42 5.16
CA VAL A 29 4.18 -14.65 5.68
C VAL A 29 3.14 -15.22 4.71
N PHE A 30 2.77 -14.49 3.66
CA PHE A 30 1.62 -14.85 2.81
C PHE A 30 1.80 -16.20 2.12
N ALA A 31 2.96 -16.47 1.53
CA ALA A 31 3.21 -17.74 0.85
C ALA A 31 3.17 -18.92 1.82
N LEU A 32 3.72 -18.75 3.03
CA LEU A 32 3.66 -19.77 4.09
C LEU A 32 2.21 -20.00 4.52
N PHE A 33 1.45 -18.93 4.73
CA PHE A 33 0.03 -18.98 5.09
C PHE A 33 -0.78 -19.78 4.06
N LEU A 34 -0.52 -19.58 2.76
CA LEU A 34 -1.21 -20.32 1.70
C LEU A 34 -0.92 -21.83 1.78
N GLY A 35 0.34 -22.20 2.04
CA GLY A 35 0.73 -23.60 2.19
C GLY A 35 0.17 -24.23 3.45
N GLU A 36 0.37 -23.57 4.59
CA GLU A 36 0.03 -24.15 5.91
C GLU A 36 -1.47 -24.17 6.18
N ASN A 37 -2.18 -23.10 5.83
CA ASN A 37 -3.60 -22.97 6.16
C ASN A 37 -4.52 -23.65 5.13
N PHE A 38 -4.16 -23.59 3.83
CA PHE A 38 -5.00 -24.11 2.75
C PHE A 38 -4.44 -25.38 2.11
N GLY A 39 -3.23 -25.79 2.47
CA GLY A 39 -2.59 -26.97 1.89
C GLY A 39 -2.22 -26.78 0.40
N PHE A 40 -2.09 -25.55 -0.07
CA PHE A 40 -1.75 -25.30 -1.47
C PHE A 40 -0.31 -25.70 -1.75
N SER A 41 -0.08 -26.29 -2.93
CA SER A 41 1.28 -26.60 -3.38
C SER A 41 2.10 -25.29 -3.54
N ALA A 42 3.40 -25.39 -3.49
CA ALA A 42 4.29 -24.24 -3.72
C ALA A 42 3.98 -23.54 -5.06
N GLY A 43 3.64 -24.33 -6.09
CA GLY A 43 3.26 -23.79 -7.39
C GLY A 43 2.00 -22.93 -7.32
N THR A 44 0.93 -23.48 -6.71
CA THR A 44 -0.35 -22.76 -6.56
C THR A 44 -0.19 -21.50 -5.70
N ALA A 45 0.56 -21.61 -4.60
CA ALA A 45 0.83 -20.46 -3.73
C ALA A 45 1.57 -19.35 -4.49
N SER A 46 2.56 -19.74 -5.31
CA SER A 46 3.33 -18.79 -6.15
C SER A 46 2.44 -18.11 -7.20
N GLU A 47 1.51 -18.86 -7.80
CA GLU A 47 0.56 -18.29 -8.78
C GLU A 47 -0.35 -17.25 -8.12
N ILE A 48 -0.94 -17.57 -6.96
CA ILE A 48 -1.81 -16.65 -6.20
C ILE A 48 -1.02 -15.39 -5.84
N TYR A 49 0.20 -15.57 -5.34
CA TYR A 49 1.11 -14.47 -4.97
C TYR A 49 1.37 -13.57 -6.18
N THR A 50 1.68 -14.17 -7.34
CA THR A 50 1.98 -13.44 -8.59
C THR A 50 0.77 -12.66 -9.08
N TRP A 51 -0.42 -13.27 -9.08
CA TRP A 51 -1.65 -12.59 -9.48
C TRP A 51 -1.98 -11.43 -8.54
N PHE A 52 -1.78 -11.62 -7.23
CA PHE A 52 -1.98 -10.55 -6.25
C PHE A 52 -1.02 -9.38 -6.52
N LEU A 53 0.28 -9.66 -6.72
CA LEU A 53 1.26 -8.60 -7.03
C LEU A 53 0.90 -7.88 -8.32
N THR A 54 0.51 -8.63 -9.36
CA THR A 54 0.09 -8.05 -10.64
C THR A 54 -1.07 -7.07 -10.43
N ALA A 55 -2.09 -7.48 -9.69
CA ALA A 55 -3.24 -6.62 -9.37
C ALA A 55 -2.79 -5.34 -8.64
N VAL A 56 -1.92 -5.47 -7.63
CA VAL A 56 -1.43 -4.34 -6.83
C VAL A 56 -0.69 -3.31 -7.72
N TYR A 57 -0.02 -3.77 -8.80
CA TYR A 57 0.66 -2.85 -9.72
C TYR A 57 -0.29 -2.20 -10.73
N PHE A 58 -1.38 -2.86 -11.09
CA PHE A 58 -2.36 -2.30 -12.04
C PHE A 58 -3.42 -1.41 -11.37
N LEU A 59 -3.83 -1.74 -10.15
CA LEU A 59 -4.90 -1.02 -9.45
C LEU A 59 -4.63 0.48 -9.21
N PRO A 60 -3.37 0.95 -9.06
CA PRO A 60 -3.13 2.40 -9.00
C PRO A 60 -3.57 3.19 -10.23
N LEU A 61 -3.66 2.56 -11.40
CA LEU A 61 -4.22 3.23 -12.58
C LEU A 61 -5.69 3.59 -12.34
N ILE A 62 -6.46 2.64 -11.80
CA ILE A 62 -7.86 2.86 -11.43
C ILE A 62 -7.95 3.91 -10.30
N GLY A 63 -7.04 3.80 -9.33
CA GLY A 63 -6.95 4.74 -8.21
C GLY A 63 -6.70 6.18 -8.65
N GLY A 64 -5.82 6.37 -9.64
CA GLY A 64 -5.55 7.67 -10.23
C GLY A 64 -6.76 8.26 -10.94
N MET A 65 -7.40 7.46 -11.81
CA MET A 65 -8.61 7.89 -12.53
C MET A 65 -9.74 8.28 -11.56
N ALA A 66 -9.87 7.54 -10.47
CA ALA A 66 -10.86 7.85 -9.42
C ALA A 66 -10.52 9.17 -8.72
N ALA A 67 -9.23 9.39 -8.45
CA ALA A 67 -8.75 10.58 -7.75
C ALA A 67 -8.90 11.85 -8.60
N ASP A 68 -8.74 11.75 -9.91
CA ASP A 68 -8.95 12.86 -10.83
C ASP A 68 -10.40 13.36 -10.76
N LYS A 69 -11.35 12.47 -10.47
CA LYS A 69 -12.77 12.79 -10.38
C LYS A 69 -13.21 13.22 -8.97
N TRP A 70 -12.68 12.55 -7.93
CA TRP A 70 -13.16 12.72 -6.55
C TRP A 70 -12.17 13.40 -5.61
N GLY A 71 -10.94 13.62 -6.07
CA GLY A 71 -9.88 14.31 -5.32
C GLY A 71 -8.93 13.35 -4.62
N TYR A 72 -7.64 13.70 -4.67
CA TYR A 72 -6.54 12.83 -4.17
C TYR A 72 -6.64 12.56 -2.68
N ASN A 73 -6.94 13.60 -1.86
CA ASN A 73 -7.06 13.45 -0.40
C ASN A 73 -8.12 12.42 -0.03
N LYS A 74 -9.30 12.49 -0.68
CA LYS A 74 -10.40 11.54 -0.40
C LYS A 74 -10.00 10.12 -0.78
N MET A 75 -9.34 9.95 -1.93
CA MET A 75 -8.94 8.62 -2.41
C MET A 75 -7.90 8.00 -1.48
N VAL A 76 -6.95 8.79 -0.97
CA VAL A 76 -5.94 8.29 -0.03
C VAL A 76 -6.62 7.80 1.27
N VAL A 77 -7.55 8.59 1.83
CA VAL A 77 -8.27 8.20 3.06
C VAL A 77 -9.12 6.95 2.82
N ILE A 78 -9.89 6.91 1.72
CA ILE A 78 -10.69 5.74 1.34
C ILE A 78 -9.78 4.51 1.18
N GLY A 79 -8.63 4.68 0.52
CA GLY A 79 -7.65 3.62 0.33
C GLY A 79 -7.19 3.01 1.65
N ILE A 80 -6.87 3.85 2.65
CA ILE A 80 -6.47 3.40 3.99
C ILE A 80 -7.59 2.56 4.63
N PHE A 81 -8.85 3.04 4.56
CA PHE A 81 -9.98 2.30 5.14
C PHE A 81 -10.22 0.96 4.45
N ILE A 82 -10.13 0.93 3.12
CA ILE A 82 -10.30 -0.32 2.35
C ILE A 82 -9.17 -1.31 2.71
N MET A 83 -7.92 -0.84 2.77
CA MET A 83 -6.79 -1.70 3.19
C MET A 83 -6.99 -2.23 4.61
N PHE A 84 -7.42 -1.37 5.53
CA PHE A 84 -7.69 -1.78 6.92
C PHE A 84 -8.71 -2.92 6.96
N LEU A 85 -9.82 -2.78 6.21
CA LEU A 85 -10.83 -3.84 6.12
C LEU A 85 -10.25 -5.12 5.52
N GLY A 86 -9.43 -5.00 4.48
CA GLY A 86 -8.76 -6.15 3.85
C GLY A 86 -7.88 -6.90 4.84
N TYR A 87 -7.03 -6.20 5.58
CA TYR A 87 -6.17 -6.82 6.60
C TYR A 87 -7.00 -7.40 7.75
N LEU A 88 -8.09 -6.72 8.13
CA LEU A 88 -8.99 -7.24 9.17
C LEU A 88 -9.60 -8.57 8.72
N PHE A 89 -10.10 -8.66 7.49
CA PHE A 89 -10.64 -9.92 6.94
C PHE A 89 -9.58 -11.02 6.87
N LEU A 90 -8.34 -10.69 6.49
CA LEU A 90 -7.25 -11.68 6.48
C LEU A 90 -6.94 -12.21 7.88
N SER A 91 -7.20 -11.42 8.93
CA SER A 91 -6.90 -11.82 10.31
C SER A 91 -7.95 -12.74 10.92
N ILE A 92 -9.12 -12.91 10.28
CA ILE A 92 -10.20 -13.77 10.81
C ILE A 92 -9.89 -15.24 10.49
N PRO A 93 -9.77 -16.13 11.51
CA PRO A 93 -9.45 -17.54 11.26
C PRO A 93 -10.69 -18.32 10.80
N LEU A 94 -10.94 -18.34 9.50
CA LEU A 94 -12.11 -19.00 8.89
C LEU A 94 -11.84 -20.47 8.53
N GLY A 95 -10.69 -21.00 8.93
CA GLY A 95 -10.29 -22.37 8.60
C GLY A 95 -9.73 -22.48 7.18
N SER A 96 -9.96 -23.63 6.53
CA SER A 96 -9.34 -23.96 5.25
C SER A 96 -10.34 -24.34 4.13
N GLY A 97 -11.64 -24.17 4.39
CA GLY A 97 -12.68 -24.55 3.42
C GLY A 97 -12.86 -23.52 2.31
N THR A 98 -13.77 -23.83 1.39
CA THR A 98 -14.10 -22.98 0.23
C THR A 98 -14.48 -21.55 0.66
N THR A 99 -15.23 -21.44 1.77
CA THR A 99 -15.62 -20.12 2.32
C THR A 99 -14.39 -19.30 2.72
N ALA A 100 -13.41 -19.96 3.36
CA ALA A 100 -12.17 -19.30 3.79
C ALA A 100 -11.34 -18.85 2.58
N ILE A 101 -11.28 -19.67 1.51
CA ILE A 101 -10.58 -19.31 0.27
C ILE A 101 -11.25 -18.09 -0.38
N ALA A 102 -12.59 -18.08 -0.46
CA ALA A 102 -13.34 -16.95 -1.04
C ALA A 102 -13.14 -15.67 -0.22
N ALA A 103 -13.17 -15.80 1.13
CA ALA A 103 -12.94 -14.66 2.02
C ALA A 103 -11.51 -14.11 1.89
N MET A 104 -10.51 -15.00 1.78
CA MET A 104 -9.13 -14.61 1.53
C MET A 104 -9.01 -13.85 0.21
N GLY A 105 -9.62 -14.38 -0.87
CA GLY A 105 -9.62 -13.71 -2.18
C GLY A 105 -10.23 -12.32 -2.11
N ALA A 106 -11.38 -12.18 -1.42
CA ALA A 106 -12.03 -10.89 -1.21
C ALA A 106 -11.13 -9.94 -0.41
N ALA A 107 -10.48 -10.44 0.63
CA ALA A 107 -9.57 -9.65 1.46
C ALA A 107 -8.37 -9.14 0.65
N LEU A 108 -7.79 -10.00 -0.20
CA LEU A 108 -6.66 -9.62 -1.07
C LEU A 108 -7.09 -8.55 -2.09
N LEU A 109 -8.31 -8.67 -2.63
CA LEU A 109 -8.86 -7.64 -3.52
C LEU A 109 -9.01 -6.30 -2.79
N LEU A 110 -9.50 -6.32 -1.53
CA LEU A 110 -9.61 -5.11 -0.72
C LEU A 110 -8.23 -4.49 -0.46
N VAL A 111 -7.23 -5.30 -0.08
CA VAL A 111 -5.86 -4.81 0.14
C VAL A 111 -5.31 -4.20 -1.16
N GLY A 112 -5.48 -4.89 -2.29
CA GLY A 112 -5.01 -4.40 -3.60
C GLY A 112 -5.68 -3.10 -4.02
N LEU A 113 -7.02 -3.01 -3.91
CA LEU A 113 -7.79 -1.80 -4.23
C LEU A 113 -7.38 -0.63 -3.33
N GLY A 114 -7.28 -0.89 -2.02
CA GLY A 114 -6.85 0.14 -1.07
C GLY A 114 -5.46 0.66 -1.38
N THR A 115 -4.51 -0.24 -1.65
CA THR A 115 -3.15 0.11 -2.07
C THR A 115 -3.19 0.94 -3.36
N GLY A 116 -4.04 0.56 -4.32
CA GLY A 116 -4.21 1.29 -5.58
C GLY A 116 -4.68 2.73 -5.35
N PHE A 117 -5.68 2.90 -4.48
CA PHE A 117 -6.20 4.24 -4.15
C PHE A 117 -5.20 5.07 -3.34
N PHE A 118 -4.35 4.43 -2.56
CA PHE A 118 -3.39 5.10 -1.69
C PHE A 118 -2.11 5.49 -2.43
N LYS A 119 -1.45 4.52 -3.06
CA LYS A 119 -0.04 4.59 -3.47
C LYS A 119 0.23 5.70 -4.52
N GLY A 120 -0.54 5.72 -5.62
CA GLY A 120 -0.35 6.70 -6.68
C GLY A 120 -0.72 8.10 -6.22
N ASN A 121 -1.83 8.20 -5.51
CA ASN A 121 -2.40 9.48 -5.10
C ASN A 121 -1.58 10.17 -4.00
N LEU A 122 -0.91 9.38 -3.15
CA LEU A 122 -0.03 9.92 -2.12
C LEU A 122 1.14 10.71 -2.74
N GLN A 123 1.70 10.20 -3.85
CA GLN A 123 2.81 10.87 -4.55
C GLN A 123 2.38 12.20 -5.15
N VAL A 124 1.16 12.26 -5.70
CA VAL A 124 0.58 13.52 -6.23
C VAL A 124 0.43 14.53 -5.08
N MET A 125 -0.13 14.09 -3.94
CA MET A 125 -0.29 14.96 -2.77
C MET A 125 1.04 15.53 -2.29
N ILE A 126 2.13 14.74 -2.34
CA ILE A 126 3.47 15.23 -1.98
C ILE A 126 3.90 16.31 -2.98
N GLY A 127 3.71 16.07 -4.29
CA GLY A 127 4.00 17.07 -5.32
C GLY A 127 3.28 18.38 -5.06
N ASP A 128 2.00 18.30 -4.68
CA ASP A 128 1.15 19.46 -4.39
C ASP A 128 1.66 20.31 -3.21
N LEU A 129 2.29 19.69 -2.21
CA LEU A 129 2.89 20.44 -1.09
C LEU A 129 3.96 21.45 -1.57
N TYR A 130 4.61 21.14 -2.68
CA TYR A 130 5.68 21.97 -3.25
C TYR A 130 5.19 22.93 -4.35
N SER A 131 3.88 23.01 -4.55
CA SER A 131 3.27 24.04 -5.42
C SER A 131 3.28 25.41 -4.74
N ASP A 132 3.39 25.47 -3.42
CA ASP A 132 3.56 26.72 -2.66
C ASP A 132 4.97 27.29 -2.95
N PRO A 133 5.07 28.56 -3.42
CA PRO A 133 6.38 29.17 -3.71
C PRO A 133 7.40 29.09 -2.57
N ARG A 134 6.95 29.05 -1.33
CA ARG A 134 7.83 28.93 -0.16
C ARG A 134 8.64 27.64 -0.14
N TYR A 135 8.09 26.58 -0.74
CA TYR A 135 8.69 25.23 -0.70
C TYR A 135 9.16 24.74 -2.09
N ALA A 136 8.84 25.48 -3.18
CA ALA A 136 9.07 25.01 -4.56
C ALA A 136 10.51 24.57 -4.81
N GLY A 137 11.50 25.32 -4.26
CA GLY A 137 12.92 25.01 -4.43
C GLY A 137 13.40 23.76 -3.68
N GLN A 138 12.54 23.18 -2.84
CA GLN A 138 12.89 22.01 -2.01
C GLN A 138 12.19 20.73 -2.45
N ARG A 139 11.52 20.73 -3.59
CA ARG A 139 10.72 19.60 -4.08
C ARG A 139 11.54 18.31 -4.18
N ASP A 140 12.72 18.38 -4.78
CA ASP A 140 13.59 17.20 -4.95
C ASP A 140 14.07 16.65 -3.60
N SER A 141 14.42 17.54 -2.66
CA SER A 141 14.79 17.15 -1.30
C SER A 141 13.62 16.49 -0.59
N GLY A 142 12.40 17.00 -0.79
CA GLY A 142 11.18 16.45 -0.22
C GLY A 142 10.89 15.05 -0.72
N PHE A 143 10.98 14.83 -2.03
CA PHE A 143 10.79 13.48 -2.60
C PHE A 143 11.89 12.53 -2.11
N SER A 144 13.13 13.00 -1.99
CA SER A 144 14.23 12.19 -1.44
C SER A 144 13.93 11.76 0.00
N LEU A 145 13.44 12.69 0.83
CA LEU A 145 13.05 12.38 2.22
C LEU A 145 11.90 11.37 2.27
N PHE A 146 10.90 11.55 1.41
CA PHE A 146 9.74 10.65 1.34
C PHE A 146 10.17 9.22 1.01
N TYR A 147 11.07 9.05 0.05
CA TYR A 147 11.54 7.72 -0.37
C TYR A 147 12.55 7.13 0.62
N MET A 148 13.32 7.97 1.31
CA MET A 148 14.26 7.52 2.33
C MET A 148 13.59 6.73 3.46
N UNK A 149 12.55 7.16 3.77
CA UNK A 149 11.78 6.49 4.74
C UNK A 149 11.40 5.09 4.33
N UNK A 150 11.29 4.93 3.12
CA UNK A 150 11.01 3.67 2.62
C UNK A 150 12.22 2.85 2.48
N UNK A 151 13.24 3.43 2.23
CA UNK A 151 14.44 2.84 2.08
C UNK A 151 15.03 2.36 3.34
N UNK A 152 14.80 2.97 4.17
CA UNK A 152 15.23 2.64 5.42
C UNK A 152 14.66 1.39 5.93
N LEU A 153 13.47 1.16 5.78
CA LEU A 153 12.75 -0.04 6.17
C LEU A 153 13.21 -1.27 5.37
N LEU A 154 13.49 -1.07 4.12
CA LEU A 154 13.94 -2.16 3.24
C LEU A 154 15.37 -2.60 3.55
N GLN A 155 16.20 -1.67 3.99
CA GLN A 155 17.62 -1.95 4.27
C GLN A 155 17.82 -2.72 5.58
N GLN A 156 16.85 -2.68 6.48
CA GLN A 156 16.94 -3.42 7.76
C GLN A 156 16.71 -4.94 7.58
N ARG A 157 16.46 -5.40 6.34
CA ARG A 157 16.22 -6.83 6.05
C ARG A 157 17.43 -7.55 5.44
N LEU A 158 18.58 -6.86 5.30
CA LEU A 158 19.84 -7.46 4.83
C LEU A 158 20.80 -7.71 6.00
#